data_eb275692c7dacfd7b01324eb22705b79
#
_entry.id   eb275692c7dacfd7b01324eb22705b79
#
_cell.length_a   1.000
_cell.length_b   1.000
_cell.length_c   1.000
_cell.angle_alpha   90.00
_cell.angle_beta   90.00
_cell.angle_gamma   90.00
#
_symmetry.space_group_name_H-M   'P 1'
#
loop_
_entity.id
_entity.type
_entity.pdbx_description
1 polymer ?
#
loop_
_entity_poly.entity_id
_entity_poly.type
_entity_poly.pdbx_seq_one_letter_code
_entity_poly.pdbx_strand_id
1 'polypeptide(L)'
;ETLKKNKDLTSKEIAEKNNLNNFLLNGVLNFLYHSDKILSKKDNKYNLTKFGLENLFTDPVLAMSYGAVGAYSCILTELVPSLRNQKKYGKDYIRPGDLIAKGSYYTGRKNYPWIVDNMRKLNIKKVGDLGCGSADVLISLCEEDKSLSGIGVDISQDALDEAKQRIKNKKLEKRISLTRGDLYKPETYSSKLQEVDAFNAVMVMHEFLRDGKERVTKMFKDMKKEFKGKYFFLGEFDCVDDEEYQKMPYPDRIHFLFYQHVIHPLTWQGLGYKEDWLEIFKNAGIEVVKMEDKLNFRLVQFILKF
;
A
#
# COMPACT_ATOMS: atom_id res chain seq x y z
N GLU A 1 -19.62 0.24 -8.47
CA GLU A 1 -20.21 -0.87 -7.70
C GLU A 1 -21.71 -1.01 -7.95
N THR A 2 -22.53 0.08 -7.87
CA THR A 2 -23.99 -0.01 -8.04
C THR A 2 -24.35 -0.53 -9.44
N LEU A 3 -23.72 -0.02 -10.51
CA LEU A 3 -23.93 -0.50 -11.88
C LEU A 3 -23.33 -1.90 -12.14
N LYS A 4 -22.39 -2.35 -11.33
CA LYS A 4 -21.86 -3.72 -11.39
C LYS A 4 -22.90 -4.74 -10.88
N LYS A 5 -23.66 -4.35 -9.85
CA LYS A 5 -24.67 -5.21 -9.21
C LYS A 5 -26.05 -5.09 -9.85
N ASN A 6 -26.36 -3.96 -10.49
CA ASN A 6 -27.68 -3.66 -11.02
C ASN A 6 -27.55 -3.09 -12.44
N LYS A 7 -28.34 -3.56 -13.35
CA LYS A 7 -28.43 -3.07 -14.72
C LYS A 7 -29.59 -2.07 -14.89
N ASP A 8 -29.52 -1.30 -15.95
CA ASP A 8 -30.59 -0.41 -16.43
C ASP A 8 -31.07 0.61 -15.39
N LEU A 9 -30.13 1.33 -14.76
CA LEU A 9 -30.43 2.37 -13.79
C LEU A 9 -30.28 3.77 -14.40
N THR A 10 -31.23 4.64 -14.08
CA THR A 10 -31.15 6.09 -14.34
C THR A 10 -30.16 6.76 -13.36
N SER A 11 -29.66 7.94 -13.68
CA SER A 11 -28.83 8.72 -12.75
C SER A 11 -29.52 8.97 -11.41
N LYS A 12 -30.84 9.21 -11.43
CA LYS A 12 -31.63 9.43 -10.23
C LYS A 12 -31.65 8.20 -9.33
N GLU A 13 -31.93 7.02 -9.88
CA GLU A 13 -31.94 5.76 -9.12
C GLU A 13 -30.56 5.44 -8.52
N ILE A 14 -29.47 5.72 -9.26
CA ILE A 14 -28.11 5.55 -8.76
C ILE A 14 -27.83 6.54 -7.63
N ALA A 15 -28.24 7.79 -7.79
CA ALA A 15 -28.07 8.84 -6.78
C ALA A 15 -28.80 8.49 -5.47
N GLU A 16 -30.07 8.09 -5.56
CA GLU A 16 -30.88 7.72 -4.41
C GLU A 16 -30.30 6.50 -3.65
N LYS A 17 -29.89 5.45 -4.39
CA LYS A 17 -29.28 4.24 -3.80
C LYS A 17 -27.97 4.51 -3.06
N ASN A 18 -27.26 5.58 -3.38
CA ASN A 18 -25.92 5.87 -2.83
C ASN A 18 -25.85 7.21 -2.09
N ASN A 19 -26.98 7.89 -1.87
CA ASN A 19 -27.05 9.21 -1.26
C ASN A 19 -26.12 10.25 -1.94
N LEU A 20 -26.21 10.35 -3.28
CA LEU A 20 -25.37 11.23 -4.10
C LEU A 20 -26.17 12.40 -4.65
N ASN A 21 -25.48 13.51 -4.95
CA ASN A 21 -26.05 14.63 -5.68
C ASN A 21 -26.33 14.20 -7.15
N ASN A 22 -27.59 14.13 -7.53
CA ASN A 22 -28.01 13.66 -8.87
C ASN A 22 -27.50 14.57 -10.01
N PHE A 23 -27.42 15.87 -9.80
CA PHE A 23 -26.95 16.80 -10.84
C PHE A 23 -25.47 16.53 -11.17
N LEU A 24 -24.61 16.44 -10.16
CA LEU A 24 -23.19 16.14 -10.34
C LEU A 24 -23.00 14.71 -10.89
N LEU A 25 -23.73 13.74 -10.36
CA LEU A 25 -23.66 12.36 -10.84
C LEU A 25 -24.04 12.24 -12.32
N ASN A 26 -25.09 12.94 -12.76
CA ASN A 26 -25.49 12.92 -14.16
C ASN A 26 -24.40 13.50 -15.07
N GLY A 27 -23.69 14.54 -14.64
CA GLY A 27 -22.51 15.07 -15.34
C GLY A 27 -21.41 14.01 -15.50
N VAL A 28 -21.05 13.33 -14.39
CA VAL A 28 -20.04 12.26 -14.40
C VAL A 28 -20.47 11.09 -15.29
N LEU A 29 -21.72 10.65 -15.21
CA LEU A 29 -22.24 9.54 -16.04
C LEU A 29 -22.24 9.89 -17.52
N ASN A 30 -22.63 11.13 -17.89
CA ASN A 30 -22.55 11.58 -19.26
C ASN A 30 -21.10 11.66 -19.76
N PHE A 31 -20.17 12.18 -18.98
CA PHE A 31 -18.74 12.17 -19.31
C PHE A 31 -18.25 10.75 -19.61
N LEU A 32 -18.54 9.79 -18.71
CA LEU A 32 -18.16 8.39 -18.89
C LEU A 32 -18.85 7.72 -20.07
N TYR A 33 -20.09 8.09 -20.38
CA TYR A 33 -20.82 7.61 -21.55
C TYR A 33 -20.18 8.11 -22.85
N HIS A 34 -19.87 9.42 -22.92
CA HIS A 34 -19.26 10.03 -24.12
C HIS A 34 -17.77 9.66 -24.27
N SER A 35 -17.15 9.01 -23.27
CA SER A 35 -15.83 8.39 -23.45
C SER A 35 -15.84 7.08 -24.24
N ASP A 36 -17.00 6.66 -24.76
CA ASP A 36 -17.29 5.57 -25.69
C ASP A 36 -16.96 4.13 -25.27
N LYS A 37 -16.32 3.93 -24.11
CA LYS A 37 -15.86 2.60 -23.72
C LYS A 37 -16.43 2.09 -22.40
N ILE A 38 -16.75 2.98 -21.48
CA ILE A 38 -17.02 2.61 -20.09
C ILE A 38 -18.50 2.32 -19.84
N LEU A 39 -19.37 3.22 -20.30
CA LEU A 39 -20.81 3.12 -20.12
C LEU A 39 -21.54 3.02 -21.46
N SER A 40 -22.64 2.29 -21.46
CA SER A 40 -23.69 2.39 -22.47
C SER A 40 -24.92 3.09 -21.87
N LYS A 41 -25.70 3.76 -22.72
CA LYS A 41 -26.93 4.47 -22.34
C LYS A 41 -28.05 4.14 -23.31
N LYS A 42 -29.19 3.70 -22.78
CA LYS A 42 -30.42 3.50 -23.53
C LYS A 42 -31.59 3.98 -22.66
N ASP A 43 -32.51 4.73 -23.21
CA ASP A 43 -33.70 5.25 -22.54
C ASP A 43 -33.41 5.93 -21.20
N ASN A 44 -32.34 6.75 -21.17
CA ASN A 44 -31.79 7.42 -19.98
C ASN A 44 -31.29 6.47 -18.88
N LYS A 45 -31.14 5.20 -19.15
CA LYS A 45 -30.57 4.18 -18.23
C LYS A 45 -29.15 3.85 -18.63
N TYR A 46 -28.30 3.75 -17.64
CA TYR A 46 -26.86 3.48 -17.78
C TYR A 46 -26.53 2.03 -17.44
N ASN A 47 -25.59 1.47 -18.19
CA ASN A 47 -24.99 0.16 -17.91
C ASN A 47 -23.48 0.23 -18.08
N LEU A 48 -22.75 -0.61 -17.35
CA LEU A 48 -21.35 -0.86 -17.65
C LEU A 48 -21.26 -1.66 -18.96
N THR A 49 -20.39 -1.22 -19.86
CA THR A 49 -20.01 -2.03 -21.03
C THR A 49 -19.17 -3.24 -20.61
N LYS A 50 -18.93 -4.18 -21.52
CA LYS A 50 -17.97 -5.26 -21.29
C LYS A 50 -16.58 -4.69 -20.93
N PHE A 51 -16.11 -3.70 -21.70
CA PHE A 51 -14.83 -3.04 -21.41
C PHE A 51 -14.82 -2.39 -20.01
N GLY A 52 -15.90 -1.68 -19.63
CA GLY A 52 -16.02 -1.09 -18.30
C GLY A 52 -16.00 -2.11 -17.17
N LEU A 53 -16.67 -3.26 -17.35
CA LEU A 53 -16.65 -4.35 -16.37
C LEU A 53 -15.27 -4.99 -16.22
N GLU A 54 -14.57 -5.21 -17.33
CA GLU A 54 -13.27 -5.90 -17.35
C GLU A 54 -12.10 -4.99 -16.93
N ASN A 55 -12.21 -3.66 -17.11
CA ASN A 55 -11.06 -2.78 -16.94
C ASN A 55 -11.16 -1.81 -15.75
N LEU A 56 -12.36 -1.29 -15.38
CA LEU A 56 -12.47 -0.29 -14.30
C LEU A 56 -12.13 -0.83 -12.91
N PHE A 57 -12.24 -2.14 -12.72
CA PHE A 57 -12.06 -2.77 -11.41
C PHE A 57 -10.78 -3.60 -11.33
N THR A 58 -9.85 -3.38 -12.24
CA THR A 58 -8.53 -4.00 -12.18
C THR A 58 -7.65 -3.36 -11.12
N ASP A 59 -6.71 -4.12 -10.56
CA ASP A 59 -5.81 -3.60 -9.53
C ASP A 59 -5.03 -2.36 -9.95
N PRO A 60 -4.47 -2.26 -11.17
CA PRO A 60 -3.79 -1.05 -11.61
C PRO A 60 -4.69 0.18 -11.62
N VAL A 61 -5.92 0.05 -12.10
CA VAL A 61 -6.86 1.16 -12.15
C VAL A 61 -7.29 1.58 -10.74
N LEU A 62 -7.55 0.63 -9.86
CA LEU A 62 -7.94 0.91 -8.48
C LEU A 62 -6.77 1.50 -7.68
N ALA A 63 -5.55 0.97 -7.85
CA ALA A 63 -4.35 1.52 -7.24
C ALA A 63 -4.12 2.99 -7.68
N MET A 64 -4.24 3.26 -8.99
CA MET A 64 -4.12 4.61 -9.54
C MET A 64 -5.25 5.53 -9.03
N SER A 65 -6.49 5.05 -9.01
CA SER A 65 -7.64 5.86 -8.59
C SER A 65 -7.55 6.27 -7.13
N TYR A 66 -7.19 5.36 -6.24
CA TYR A 66 -7.06 5.68 -4.81
C TYR A 66 -5.72 6.38 -4.49
N GLY A 67 -4.61 5.89 -5.02
CA GLY A 67 -3.28 6.44 -4.78
C GLY A 67 -3.06 7.75 -5.54
N ALA A 68 -2.81 7.66 -6.86
CA ALA A 68 -2.39 8.82 -7.66
C ALA A 68 -3.47 9.90 -7.71
N VAL A 69 -4.71 9.55 -8.05
CA VAL A 69 -5.80 10.53 -8.21
C VAL A 69 -6.40 10.92 -6.86
N GLY A 70 -6.69 9.96 -5.99
CA GLY A 70 -7.35 10.25 -4.71
C GLY A 70 -6.43 10.87 -3.68
N ALA A 71 -5.27 10.27 -3.43
CA ALA A 71 -4.42 10.66 -2.32
C ALA A 71 -3.35 11.69 -2.70
N TYR A 72 -2.72 11.55 -3.87
CA TYR A 72 -1.60 12.43 -4.21
C TYR A 72 -2.01 13.69 -4.96
N SER A 73 -3.08 13.66 -5.77
CA SER A 73 -3.49 14.87 -6.50
C SER A 73 -3.87 16.01 -5.56
N CYS A 74 -4.48 15.73 -4.41
CA CYS A 74 -4.89 16.76 -3.46
C CYS A 74 -3.71 17.50 -2.81
N ILE A 75 -2.51 16.91 -2.79
CA ILE A 75 -1.31 17.54 -2.23
C ILE A 75 -0.39 18.13 -3.31
N LEU A 76 -0.67 17.95 -4.59
CA LEU A 76 0.16 18.51 -5.67
C LEU A 76 0.13 20.05 -5.69
N THR A 77 -0.92 20.68 -5.20
CA THR A 77 -1.00 22.13 -5.02
C THR A 77 0.05 22.65 -4.03
N GLU A 78 0.56 21.78 -3.17
CA GLU A 78 1.57 22.11 -2.17
C GLU A 78 3.01 22.02 -2.70
N LEU A 79 3.22 21.57 -3.94
CA LEU A 79 4.54 21.40 -4.53
C LEU A 79 5.32 22.72 -4.57
N VAL A 80 4.72 23.79 -5.11
CA VAL A 80 5.41 25.09 -5.22
C VAL A 80 5.66 25.74 -3.86
N PRO A 81 4.68 25.80 -2.93
CA PRO A 81 4.96 26.25 -1.55
C PRO A 81 6.06 25.44 -0.86
N SER A 82 6.11 24.11 -1.06
CA SER A 82 7.14 23.25 -0.47
C SER A 82 8.53 23.48 -1.07
N LEU A 83 8.63 23.65 -2.39
CA LEU A 83 9.88 24.02 -3.06
C LEU A 83 10.44 25.37 -2.57
N ARG A 84 9.56 26.27 -2.14
CA ARG A 84 9.93 27.56 -1.53
C ARG A 84 10.17 27.50 -0.03
N ASN A 85 10.17 26.33 0.58
CA ASN A 85 10.26 26.11 2.03
C ASN A 85 9.17 26.85 2.86
N GLN A 86 8.04 27.15 2.25
CA GLN A 86 6.90 27.82 2.90
C GLN A 86 5.98 26.85 3.60
N LYS A 87 5.96 25.59 3.14
CA LYS A 87 5.18 24.49 3.71
C LYS A 87 6.00 23.22 3.82
N LYS A 88 5.66 22.36 4.80
CA LYS A 88 6.34 21.11 5.07
C LYS A 88 5.30 19.98 5.24
N TYR A 89 5.52 18.87 4.53
CA TYR A 89 4.72 17.64 4.70
C TYR A 89 4.79 17.13 6.16
N GLY A 90 3.65 16.66 6.64
CA GLY A 90 3.50 16.17 8.02
C GLY A 90 3.26 17.27 9.05
N LYS A 91 3.40 18.55 8.66
CA LYS A 91 3.11 19.71 9.52
C LYS A 91 1.99 20.59 8.94
N ASP A 92 2.16 21.02 7.70
CA ASP A 92 1.26 22.00 7.08
C ASP A 92 0.27 21.33 6.12
N TYR A 93 0.56 20.13 5.67
CA TYR A 93 -0.31 19.28 4.87
C TYR A 93 0.07 17.80 5.03
N ILE A 94 -0.89 16.92 4.79
CA ILE A 94 -0.71 15.47 4.76
C ILE A 94 -1.57 14.86 3.64
N ARG A 95 -1.16 13.71 3.13
CA ARG A 95 -1.98 12.92 2.19
C ARG A 95 -3.09 12.18 2.95
N PRO A 96 -4.27 11.97 2.35
CA PRO A 96 -5.34 11.15 2.96
C PRO A 96 -4.89 9.70 3.18
N GLY A 97 -4.78 9.30 4.45
CA GLY A 97 -4.24 7.99 4.83
C GLY A 97 -5.11 6.82 4.36
N ASP A 98 -6.44 6.96 4.42
CA ASP A 98 -7.39 5.95 3.96
C ASP A 98 -7.29 5.66 2.45
N LEU A 99 -7.05 6.69 1.65
CA LEU A 99 -6.87 6.56 0.20
C LEU A 99 -5.50 5.95 -0.13
N ILE A 100 -4.45 6.31 0.63
CA ILE A 100 -3.13 5.67 0.52
C ILE A 100 -3.24 4.19 0.84
N ALA A 101 -3.86 3.82 1.97
CA ALA A 101 -4.02 2.42 2.36
C ALA A 101 -4.73 1.60 1.27
N LYS A 102 -5.82 2.13 0.68
CA LYS A 102 -6.52 1.47 -0.44
C LYS A 102 -5.65 1.38 -1.68
N GLY A 103 -4.92 2.44 -2.05
CA GLY A 103 -3.98 2.42 -3.17
C GLY A 103 -2.90 1.36 -2.99
N SER A 104 -2.26 1.33 -1.83
CA SER A 104 -1.23 0.35 -1.47
C SER A 104 -1.76 -1.08 -1.46
N TYR A 105 -2.96 -1.30 -0.95
CA TYR A 105 -3.61 -2.62 -1.01
C TYR A 105 -3.73 -3.14 -2.45
N TYR A 106 -4.26 -2.34 -3.37
CA TYR A 106 -4.40 -2.75 -4.78
C TYR A 106 -3.05 -2.86 -5.51
N THR A 107 -2.05 -2.10 -5.08
CA THR A 107 -0.67 -2.23 -5.58
C THR A 107 -0.05 -3.57 -5.16
N GLY A 108 -0.20 -3.95 -3.89
CA GLY A 108 0.52 -5.08 -3.28
C GLY A 108 -0.19 -6.42 -3.35
N ARG A 109 -1.53 -6.45 -3.38
CA ARG A 109 -2.32 -7.68 -3.08
C ARG A 109 -2.03 -8.87 -4.00
N LYS A 110 -1.60 -8.66 -5.24
CA LYS A 110 -1.21 -9.75 -6.15
C LYS A 110 0.04 -10.49 -5.68
N ASN A 111 0.82 -9.88 -4.81
CA ASN A 111 2.05 -10.46 -4.27
C ASN A 111 1.81 -11.19 -2.93
N TYR A 112 0.64 -11.01 -2.29
CA TYR A 112 0.34 -11.65 -0.99
C TYR A 112 0.34 -13.17 -1.04
N PRO A 113 -0.14 -13.87 -2.10
CA PRO A 113 0.00 -15.31 -2.20
C PRO A 113 1.44 -15.80 -2.09
N TRP A 114 2.41 -15.09 -2.68
CA TRP A 114 3.82 -15.40 -2.53
C TRP A 114 4.28 -15.33 -1.06
N ILE A 115 3.84 -14.32 -0.33
CA ILE A 115 4.14 -14.16 1.10
C ILE A 115 3.55 -15.34 1.87
N VAL A 116 2.27 -15.64 1.68
CA VAL A 116 1.57 -16.73 2.37
C VAL A 116 2.20 -18.09 2.07
N ASP A 117 2.53 -18.38 0.82
CA ASP A 117 3.15 -19.65 0.41
C ASP A 117 4.52 -19.85 1.06
N ASN A 118 5.32 -18.79 1.16
CA ASN A 118 6.61 -18.88 1.83
C ASN A 118 6.44 -18.95 3.36
N MET A 119 5.45 -18.27 3.95
CA MET A 119 5.11 -18.44 5.37
C MET A 119 4.72 -19.88 5.69
N ARG A 120 3.90 -20.53 4.84
CA ARG A 120 3.54 -21.96 4.98
C ARG A 120 4.78 -22.87 4.94
N LYS A 121 5.68 -22.65 3.96
CA LYS A 121 6.93 -23.44 3.81
C LYS A 121 7.84 -23.30 5.03
N LEU A 122 7.85 -22.15 5.68
CA LEU A 122 8.62 -21.87 6.88
C LEU A 122 7.85 -22.17 8.18
N ASN A 123 6.66 -22.75 8.08
CA ASN A 123 5.76 -23.06 9.21
C ASN A 123 5.45 -21.86 10.13
N ILE A 124 5.34 -20.66 9.54
CA ILE A 124 4.95 -19.44 10.24
C ILE A 124 3.45 -19.50 10.56
N LYS A 125 3.07 -19.20 11.80
CA LYS A 125 1.69 -19.19 12.29
C LYS A 125 1.29 -17.84 12.87
N LYS A 126 2.24 -17.09 13.41
CA LYS A 126 1.97 -15.79 14.04
C LYS A 126 2.89 -14.73 13.46
N VAL A 127 2.31 -13.65 12.93
CA VAL A 127 3.02 -12.60 12.19
C VAL A 127 2.90 -11.26 12.90
N GLY A 128 4.02 -10.53 13.02
CA GLY A 128 4.03 -9.11 13.38
C GLY A 128 4.02 -8.26 12.12
N ASP A 129 2.97 -7.49 11.86
CA ASP A 129 2.88 -6.60 10.69
C ASP A 129 3.30 -5.18 11.10
N LEU A 130 4.47 -4.77 10.61
CA LEU A 130 5.14 -3.53 11.01
C LEU A 130 4.74 -2.38 10.08
N GLY A 131 4.19 -1.29 10.65
CA GLY A 131 3.56 -0.22 9.88
C GLY A 131 2.25 -0.70 9.26
N CYS A 132 1.43 -1.38 10.04
CA CYS A 132 0.25 -2.07 9.53
C CYS A 132 -0.85 -1.14 8.98
N GLY A 133 -0.79 0.16 9.26
CA GLY A 133 -1.82 1.10 8.83
C GLY A 133 -3.21 0.63 9.22
N SER A 134 -4.11 0.53 8.24
CA SER A 134 -5.46 -0.02 8.37
C SER A 134 -5.53 -1.56 8.40
N ALA A 135 -4.40 -2.25 8.56
CA ALA A 135 -4.22 -3.69 8.64
C ALA A 135 -4.66 -4.49 7.40
N ASP A 136 -4.70 -3.87 6.23
CA ASP A 136 -5.16 -4.53 5.00
C ASP A 136 -4.29 -5.73 4.60
N VAL A 137 -2.97 -5.62 4.75
CA VAL A 137 -2.04 -6.72 4.46
C VAL A 137 -2.30 -7.87 5.43
N LEU A 138 -2.28 -7.59 6.72
CA LEU A 138 -2.47 -8.62 7.76
C LEU A 138 -3.84 -9.30 7.67
N ILE A 139 -4.91 -8.54 7.39
CA ILE A 139 -6.24 -9.07 7.11
C ILE A 139 -6.18 -10.02 5.91
N SER A 140 -5.56 -9.62 4.81
CA SER A 140 -5.46 -10.42 3.60
C SER A 140 -4.67 -11.72 3.81
N LEU A 141 -3.54 -11.66 4.52
CA LEU A 141 -2.77 -12.85 4.89
C LEU A 141 -3.61 -13.83 5.71
N CYS A 142 -4.36 -13.31 6.69
CA CYS A 142 -5.25 -14.13 7.51
C CYS A 142 -6.50 -14.63 6.77
N GLU A 143 -6.99 -13.93 5.76
CA GLU A 143 -8.08 -14.44 4.88
C GLU A 143 -7.58 -15.55 3.98
N GLU A 144 -6.39 -15.43 3.43
CA GLU A 144 -5.74 -16.40 2.54
C GLU A 144 -5.32 -17.67 3.29
N ASP A 145 -4.83 -17.56 4.52
CA ASP A 145 -4.50 -18.69 5.37
C ASP A 145 -5.20 -18.63 6.73
N LYS A 146 -6.12 -19.59 6.95
CA LYS A 146 -6.94 -19.68 8.19
C LYS A 146 -6.10 -20.05 9.42
N SER A 147 -4.90 -20.58 9.24
CA SER A 147 -3.98 -20.91 10.33
C SER A 147 -3.13 -19.74 10.80
N LEU A 148 -3.06 -18.65 10.02
CA LEU A 148 -2.32 -17.45 10.39
C LEU A 148 -3.08 -16.59 11.41
N SER A 149 -2.34 -16.01 12.32
CA SER A 149 -2.75 -14.96 13.23
C SER A 149 -1.69 -13.87 13.26
N GLY A 150 -1.98 -12.70 13.83
CA GLY A 150 -0.96 -11.68 13.85
C GLY A 150 -1.24 -10.49 14.76
N ILE A 151 -0.22 -9.64 14.85
CA ILE A 151 -0.24 -8.41 15.63
C ILE A 151 0.19 -7.28 14.71
N GLY A 152 -0.71 -6.34 14.42
CA GLY A 152 -0.39 -5.11 13.70
C GLY A 152 0.25 -4.08 14.61
N VAL A 153 1.32 -3.45 14.13
CA VAL A 153 2.04 -2.37 14.82
C VAL A 153 1.98 -1.12 13.95
N ASP A 154 1.53 0.00 14.51
CA ASP A 154 1.59 1.30 13.85
C ASP A 154 1.81 2.42 14.88
N ILE A 155 2.39 3.53 14.45
CA ILE A 155 2.57 4.71 15.30
C ILE A 155 1.32 5.57 15.39
N SER A 156 0.47 5.54 14.35
CA SER A 156 -0.75 6.32 14.23
C SER A 156 -1.92 5.66 14.96
N GLN A 157 -2.46 6.33 15.99
CA GLN A 157 -3.64 5.85 16.68
C GLN A 157 -4.86 5.82 15.75
N ASP A 158 -5.01 6.83 14.89
CA ASP A 158 -6.14 6.91 13.94
C ASP A 158 -6.13 5.73 12.95
N ALA A 159 -4.95 5.34 12.47
CA ALA A 159 -4.80 4.15 11.61
C ALA A 159 -5.16 2.86 12.36
N LEU A 160 -4.75 2.73 13.61
CA LEU A 160 -5.10 1.57 14.45
C LEU A 160 -6.60 1.50 14.76
N ASP A 161 -7.26 2.65 14.95
CA ASP A 161 -8.70 2.70 15.17
C ASP A 161 -9.48 2.29 13.91
N GLU A 162 -9.04 2.71 12.73
CA GLU A 162 -9.57 2.22 11.46
C GLU A 162 -9.33 0.72 11.29
N ALA A 163 -8.09 0.26 11.54
CA ALA A 163 -7.73 -1.16 11.48
C ALA A 163 -8.64 -2.01 12.36
N LYS A 164 -8.94 -1.55 13.59
CA LYS A 164 -9.83 -2.24 14.52
C LYS A 164 -11.24 -2.44 13.93
N GLN A 165 -11.80 -1.41 13.29
CA GLN A 165 -13.11 -1.53 12.65
C GLN A 165 -13.09 -2.50 11.46
N ARG A 166 -12.02 -2.48 10.66
CA ARG A 166 -11.86 -3.37 9.51
C ARG A 166 -11.72 -4.83 9.94
N ILE A 167 -10.90 -5.10 10.96
CA ILE A 167 -10.73 -6.43 11.57
C ILE A 167 -12.07 -6.96 12.07
N LYS A 168 -12.88 -6.13 12.76
CA LYS A 168 -14.22 -6.48 13.23
C LYS A 168 -15.17 -6.79 12.07
N ASN A 169 -15.18 -5.97 11.03
CA ASN A 169 -16.03 -6.19 9.85
C ASN A 169 -15.70 -7.50 9.13
N LYS A 170 -14.45 -7.96 9.24
CA LYS A 170 -13.95 -9.23 8.69
C LYS A 170 -14.06 -10.41 9.66
N LYS A 171 -14.53 -10.20 10.89
CA LYS A 171 -14.65 -11.20 11.96
C LYS A 171 -13.31 -11.88 12.29
N LEU A 172 -12.24 -11.07 12.33
CA LEU A 172 -10.87 -11.53 12.57
C LEU A 172 -10.33 -11.15 13.96
N GLU A 173 -11.15 -10.63 14.88
CA GLU A 173 -10.73 -10.12 16.20
C GLU A 173 -10.08 -11.20 17.08
N LYS A 174 -10.39 -12.47 16.85
CA LYS A 174 -9.76 -13.58 17.56
C LYS A 174 -8.38 -13.97 17.02
N ARG A 175 -8.02 -13.45 15.84
CA ARG A 175 -6.80 -13.81 15.13
C ARG A 175 -5.86 -12.63 14.94
N ILE A 176 -6.37 -11.41 14.95
CA ILE A 176 -5.58 -10.19 14.74
C ILE A 176 -5.77 -9.27 15.93
N SER A 177 -4.67 -8.87 16.53
CA SER A 177 -4.60 -7.82 17.55
C SER A 177 -3.75 -6.64 17.04
N LEU A 178 -3.85 -5.51 17.73
CA LEU A 178 -3.16 -4.28 17.35
C LEU A 178 -2.39 -3.73 18.55
N THR A 179 -1.25 -3.11 18.28
CA THR A 179 -0.47 -2.39 19.28
C THR A 179 0.13 -1.12 18.68
N ARG A 180 0.20 -0.07 19.47
CA ARG A 180 0.92 1.14 19.09
C ARG A 180 2.42 0.94 19.29
N GLY A 181 3.24 1.36 18.30
CA GLY A 181 4.68 1.26 18.38
C GLY A 181 5.39 2.15 17.37
N ASP A 182 6.58 2.61 17.72
CA ASP A 182 7.48 3.38 16.87
C ASP A 182 8.54 2.44 16.29
N LEU A 183 8.57 2.24 14.99
CA LEU A 183 9.50 1.31 14.34
C LEU A 183 10.98 1.69 14.53
N TYR A 184 11.28 2.97 14.81
CA TYR A 184 12.62 3.38 15.22
C TYR A 184 13.01 2.96 16.64
N LYS A 185 12.03 2.54 17.43
CA LYS A 185 12.18 2.19 18.86
C LYS A 185 11.56 0.83 19.14
N PRO A 186 12.24 -0.26 18.74
CA PRO A 186 11.73 -1.63 18.91
C PRO A 186 11.26 -1.93 20.33
N GLU A 187 11.88 -1.33 21.34
CA GLU A 187 11.50 -1.46 22.75
C GLU A 187 10.06 -1.03 23.04
N THR A 188 9.45 -0.18 22.20
CA THR A 188 8.07 0.30 22.40
C THR A 188 7.02 -0.76 22.07
N TYR A 189 7.40 -1.81 21.31
CA TYR A 189 6.47 -2.86 20.88
C TYR A 189 7.05 -4.29 21.01
N SER A 190 8.36 -4.44 21.25
CA SER A 190 9.00 -5.76 21.25
C SER A 190 8.40 -6.74 22.25
N SER A 191 8.00 -6.26 23.44
CA SER A 191 7.37 -7.12 24.45
C SER A 191 6.06 -7.76 23.98
N LYS A 192 5.33 -7.13 23.04
CA LYS A 192 4.10 -7.65 22.46
C LYS A 192 4.35 -8.63 21.29
N LEU A 193 5.54 -8.60 20.73
CA LEU A 193 5.91 -9.38 19.54
C LEU A 193 6.87 -10.54 19.83
N GLN A 194 7.10 -10.87 21.09
CA GLN A 194 8.01 -11.99 21.44
C GLN A 194 7.53 -13.34 20.90
N GLU A 195 6.22 -13.52 20.81
CA GLU A 195 5.61 -14.79 20.35
C GLU A 195 5.39 -14.89 18.85
N VAL A 196 5.70 -13.84 18.05
CA VAL A 196 5.56 -13.96 16.61
C VAL A 196 6.66 -14.83 16.03
N ASP A 197 6.36 -15.59 14.99
CA ASP A 197 7.33 -16.41 14.27
C ASP A 197 8.12 -15.59 13.25
N ALA A 198 7.45 -14.59 12.67
CA ALA A 198 7.99 -13.73 11.64
C ALA A 198 7.40 -12.32 11.69
N PHE A 199 8.09 -11.40 11.04
CA PHE A 199 7.60 -10.05 10.74
C PHE A 199 7.20 -9.92 9.28
N ASN A 200 6.33 -8.96 9.01
CA ASN A 200 5.98 -8.52 7.67
C ASN A 200 5.99 -6.99 7.62
N ALA A 201 6.46 -6.42 6.53
CA ALA A 201 6.27 -5.01 6.20
C ALA A 201 6.21 -4.85 4.67
N VAL A 202 5.18 -4.22 4.16
CA VAL A 202 5.01 -4.00 2.72
C VAL A 202 4.81 -2.51 2.45
N MET A 203 5.73 -1.92 1.69
CA MET A 203 5.73 -0.50 1.32
C MET A 203 5.76 0.43 2.54
N VAL A 204 6.61 0.14 3.50
CA VAL A 204 6.77 0.89 4.76
C VAL A 204 8.20 1.35 4.98
N MET A 205 9.18 0.46 4.79
CA MET A 205 10.56 0.73 5.22
C MET A 205 11.24 1.79 4.37
N HIS A 206 10.81 2.00 3.12
CA HIS A 206 11.31 3.08 2.28
C HIS A 206 11.05 4.47 2.87
N GLU A 207 10.01 4.64 3.68
CA GLU A 207 9.75 5.92 4.34
C GLU A 207 10.92 6.38 5.22
N PHE A 208 11.70 5.45 5.73
CA PHE A 208 12.85 5.73 6.60
C PHE A 208 14.14 6.05 5.83
N LEU A 209 14.21 5.75 4.52
CA LEU A 209 15.38 6.07 3.69
C LEU A 209 15.61 7.59 3.55
N ARG A 210 14.60 8.42 3.81
CA ARG A 210 14.76 9.88 3.91
C ARG A 210 15.80 10.31 4.97
N ASP A 211 16.00 9.48 5.98
CA ASP A 211 16.93 9.76 7.08
C ASP A 211 18.33 9.14 6.83
N GLY A 212 18.54 8.57 5.62
CA GLY A 212 19.80 7.97 5.18
C GLY A 212 19.88 6.46 5.42
N LYS A 213 20.66 5.76 4.59
CA LYS A 213 20.85 4.30 4.66
C LYS A 213 21.46 3.85 5.99
N GLU A 214 22.36 4.65 6.56
CA GLU A 214 23.02 4.34 7.85
C GLU A 214 22.00 4.25 8.99
N ARG A 215 21.00 5.14 8.99
CA ARG A 215 19.95 5.13 10.01
C ARG A 215 19.04 3.92 9.85
N VAL A 216 18.67 3.57 8.61
CA VAL A 216 17.89 2.36 8.33
C VAL A 216 18.69 1.10 8.70
N THR A 217 19.98 1.07 8.37
CA THR A 217 20.88 -0.02 8.78
C THR A 217 20.92 -0.18 10.31
N LYS A 218 20.99 0.94 11.05
CA LYS A 218 20.95 0.89 12.52
C LYS A 218 19.61 0.34 13.01
N MET A 219 18.49 0.77 12.45
CA MET A 219 17.16 0.26 12.78
C MET A 219 17.07 -1.26 12.60
N PHE A 220 17.58 -1.78 11.48
CA PHE A 220 17.63 -3.22 11.24
C PHE A 220 18.55 -3.97 12.22
N LYS A 221 19.67 -3.37 12.63
CA LYS A 221 20.54 -3.93 13.69
C LYS A 221 19.82 -4.02 15.03
N ASP A 222 19.11 -2.95 15.40
CA ASP A 222 18.34 -2.91 16.64
C ASP A 222 17.20 -3.96 16.61
N MET A 223 16.47 -4.07 15.50
CA MET A 223 15.45 -5.10 15.30
C MET A 223 16.03 -6.52 15.38
N LYS A 224 17.18 -6.77 14.74
CA LYS A 224 17.86 -8.07 14.81
C LYS A 224 18.25 -8.43 16.25
N LYS A 225 18.68 -7.46 17.05
CA LYS A 225 19.02 -7.68 18.47
C LYS A 225 17.81 -8.11 19.28
N GLU A 226 16.67 -7.45 19.09
CA GLU A 226 15.41 -7.73 19.80
C GLU A 226 14.74 -9.04 19.35
N PHE A 227 14.89 -9.40 18.07
CA PHE A 227 14.11 -10.47 17.43
C PHE A 227 14.99 -11.55 16.79
N LYS A 228 16.11 -11.86 17.41
CA LYS A 228 17.09 -12.84 16.91
C LYS A 228 16.43 -14.17 16.52
N GLY A 229 16.77 -14.64 15.33
CA GLY A 229 16.31 -15.92 14.80
C GLY A 229 14.93 -15.89 14.14
N LYS A 230 14.21 -14.76 14.14
CA LYS A 230 12.93 -14.63 13.46
C LYS A 230 13.11 -14.29 11.98
N TYR A 231 12.09 -14.61 11.17
CA TYR A 231 12.05 -14.22 9.78
C TYR A 231 11.43 -12.82 9.61
N PHE A 232 11.78 -12.15 8.51
CA PHE A 232 11.18 -10.90 8.14
C PHE A 232 10.85 -10.89 6.64
N PHE A 233 9.56 -10.78 6.31
CA PHE A 233 9.04 -10.64 4.96
C PHE A 233 8.94 -9.15 4.65
N LEU A 234 9.79 -8.67 3.77
CA LEU A 234 9.86 -7.26 3.39
C LEU A 234 9.51 -7.11 1.92
N GLY A 235 8.50 -6.29 1.63
CA GLY A 235 8.13 -5.89 0.28
C GLY A 235 8.36 -4.40 0.08
N GLU A 236 9.22 -4.01 -0.88
CA GLU A 236 9.58 -2.63 -1.14
C GLU A 236 9.62 -2.30 -2.63
N PHE A 237 9.56 -1.02 -2.95
CA PHE A 237 9.78 -0.56 -4.32
C PHE A 237 11.24 -0.71 -4.73
N ASP A 238 11.45 -1.08 -5.99
CA ASP A 238 12.72 -1.02 -6.67
C ASP A 238 12.72 0.18 -7.60
N CYS A 239 13.58 1.15 -7.34
CA CYS A 239 13.72 2.35 -8.16
C CYS A 239 14.12 2.00 -9.58
N VAL A 240 13.74 2.87 -10.51
CA VAL A 240 14.12 2.79 -11.91
C VAL A 240 15.33 3.68 -12.12
N ASP A 241 16.37 3.18 -12.73
CA ASP A 241 17.54 3.94 -13.13
C ASP A 241 17.38 4.62 -14.51
N ASP A 242 18.34 5.48 -14.85
CA ASP A 242 18.29 6.25 -16.11
C ASP A 242 18.31 5.36 -17.36
N GLU A 243 19.01 4.23 -17.31
CA GLU A 243 19.10 3.31 -18.45
C GLU A 243 17.76 2.58 -18.65
N GLU A 244 17.13 2.14 -17.58
CA GLU A 244 15.80 1.52 -17.62
C GLU A 244 14.73 2.49 -18.10
N TYR A 245 14.77 3.76 -17.64
CA TYR A 245 13.83 4.78 -18.11
C TYR A 245 13.87 4.97 -19.62
N GLN A 246 15.05 4.91 -20.23
CA GLN A 246 15.19 5.05 -21.68
C GLN A 246 14.55 3.89 -22.45
N LYS A 247 14.47 2.71 -21.85
CA LYS A 247 13.89 1.49 -22.44
C LYS A 247 12.37 1.39 -22.23
N MET A 248 11.80 2.18 -21.33
CA MET A 248 10.37 2.14 -21.03
C MET A 248 9.52 2.84 -22.10
N PRO A 249 8.32 2.31 -22.42
CA PRO A 249 7.31 3.06 -23.15
C PRO A 249 7.00 4.40 -22.48
N TYR A 250 6.74 5.44 -23.28
CA TYR A 250 6.57 6.80 -22.75
C TYR A 250 5.53 6.94 -21.63
N PRO A 251 4.32 6.34 -21.72
CA PRO A 251 3.34 6.45 -20.64
C PRO A 251 3.83 5.87 -19.30
N ASP A 252 4.46 4.69 -19.35
CA ASP A 252 4.98 4.02 -18.16
C ASP A 252 6.14 4.82 -17.55
N ARG A 253 7.05 5.29 -18.41
CA ARG A 253 8.17 6.13 -18.01
C ARG A 253 7.71 7.38 -17.24
N ILE A 254 6.75 8.14 -17.77
CA ILE A 254 6.25 9.34 -17.10
C ILE A 254 5.61 8.99 -15.76
N HIS A 255 4.88 7.88 -15.67
CA HIS A 255 4.29 7.44 -14.42
C HIS A 255 5.35 7.15 -13.36
N PHE A 256 6.36 6.34 -13.66
CA PHE A 256 7.44 6.03 -12.71
C PHE A 256 8.29 7.25 -12.34
N LEU A 257 8.65 8.10 -13.32
CA LEU A 257 9.37 9.36 -13.05
C LEU A 257 8.60 10.26 -12.09
N PHE A 258 7.30 10.43 -12.31
CA PHE A 258 6.47 11.25 -11.46
C PHE A 258 6.39 10.68 -10.03
N TYR A 259 6.18 9.39 -9.88
CA TYR A 259 6.14 8.75 -8.58
C TYR A 259 7.48 8.86 -7.86
N GLN A 260 8.58 8.50 -8.53
CA GLN A 260 9.91 8.42 -7.92
C GLN A 260 10.48 9.80 -7.58
N HIS A 261 10.31 10.79 -8.48
CA HIS A 261 11.01 12.07 -8.36
C HIS A 261 10.13 13.25 -7.90
N VAL A 262 8.81 13.10 -7.88
CA VAL A 262 7.90 14.16 -7.45
C VAL A 262 7.11 13.74 -6.21
N ILE A 263 6.39 12.63 -6.30
CA ILE A 263 5.43 12.24 -5.24
C ILE A 263 6.14 11.84 -3.94
N HIS A 264 7.16 10.96 -4.01
CA HIS A 264 7.85 10.52 -2.80
C HIS A 264 8.62 11.66 -2.12
N PRO A 265 9.40 12.51 -2.83
CA PRO A 265 9.99 13.66 -2.20
C PRO A 265 8.97 14.66 -1.62
N LEU A 266 7.85 14.93 -2.32
CA LEU A 266 6.80 15.82 -1.84
C LEU A 266 6.15 15.30 -0.53
N THR A 267 6.07 14.01 -0.36
CA THR A 267 5.56 13.35 0.85
C THR A 267 6.65 13.00 1.85
N TRP A 268 7.85 13.55 1.67
CA TRP A 268 8.98 13.34 2.56
C TRP A 268 9.33 11.85 2.76
N GLN A 269 9.28 11.10 1.67
CA GLN A 269 9.64 9.68 1.64
C GLN A 269 10.91 9.48 0.83
N GLY A 270 11.78 8.56 1.28
CA GLY A 270 12.88 8.06 0.47
C GLY A 270 12.41 6.89 -0.39
N LEU A 271 13.10 6.66 -1.48
CA LEU A 271 13.03 5.41 -2.24
C LEU A 271 14.44 4.89 -2.45
N GLY A 272 14.58 3.57 -2.58
CA GLY A 272 15.85 2.91 -2.80
C GLY A 272 15.80 1.96 -3.99
N TYR A 273 16.95 1.70 -4.55
CA TYR A 273 17.15 0.59 -5.47
C TYR A 273 17.20 -0.73 -4.68
N LYS A 274 16.96 -1.82 -5.34
CA LYS A 274 17.14 -3.16 -4.77
C LYS A 274 18.52 -3.33 -4.14
N GLU A 275 19.56 -2.80 -4.79
CA GLU A 275 20.94 -2.82 -4.33
C GLU A 275 21.15 -2.06 -3.02
N ASP A 276 20.42 -0.95 -2.79
CA ASP A 276 20.46 -0.21 -1.52
C ASP A 276 19.95 -1.07 -0.37
N TRP A 277 18.87 -1.81 -0.60
CA TRP A 277 18.33 -2.74 0.40
C TRP A 277 19.30 -3.87 0.70
N LEU A 278 19.91 -4.48 -0.33
CA LEU A 278 20.92 -5.53 -0.15
C LEU A 278 22.15 -5.02 0.62
N GLU A 279 22.59 -3.79 0.35
CA GLU A 279 23.67 -3.14 1.11
C GLU A 279 23.28 -2.93 2.58
N ILE A 280 22.08 -2.42 2.85
CA ILE A 280 21.54 -2.23 4.21
C ILE A 280 21.53 -3.54 4.97
N PHE A 281 21.01 -4.64 4.38
CA PHE A 281 20.94 -5.95 5.04
C PHE A 281 22.33 -6.51 5.32
N LYS A 282 23.24 -6.41 4.34
CA LYS A 282 24.65 -6.80 4.52
C LYS A 282 25.30 -6.05 5.68
N ASN A 283 25.15 -4.72 5.73
CA ASN A 283 25.72 -3.85 6.75
C ASN A 283 25.07 -4.06 8.14
N ALA A 284 23.83 -4.53 8.16
CA ALA A 284 23.13 -4.93 9.39
C ALA A 284 23.46 -6.38 9.80
N GLY A 285 24.20 -7.13 8.98
CA GLY A 285 24.51 -8.54 9.21
C GLY A 285 23.28 -9.44 9.13
N ILE A 286 22.31 -9.09 8.29
CA ILE A 286 21.05 -9.82 8.09
C ILE A 286 21.21 -10.74 6.89
N GLU A 287 20.78 -11.99 7.04
CA GLU A 287 20.78 -12.97 5.97
C GLU A 287 19.57 -12.74 5.03
N VAL A 288 19.83 -12.67 3.72
CA VAL A 288 18.79 -12.71 2.69
C VAL A 288 18.57 -14.18 2.33
N VAL A 289 17.52 -14.78 2.89
CA VAL A 289 17.16 -16.19 2.65
C VAL A 289 16.59 -16.40 1.26
N LYS A 290 15.77 -15.45 0.81
CA LYS A 290 15.14 -15.46 -0.51
C LYS A 290 14.82 -14.05 -0.97
N MET A 291 14.87 -13.85 -2.27
CA MET A 291 14.45 -12.62 -2.92
C MET A 291 13.64 -12.96 -4.17
N GLU A 292 12.62 -12.14 -4.45
CA GLU A 292 11.84 -12.14 -5.69
C GLU A 292 11.73 -10.70 -6.18
N ASP A 293 12.21 -10.45 -7.38
CA ASP A 293 12.16 -9.11 -8.01
C ASP A 293 11.22 -9.09 -9.22
N LYS A 294 11.05 -7.92 -9.83
CA LYS A 294 10.20 -7.72 -11.01
C LYS A 294 8.73 -8.10 -10.81
N LEU A 295 8.27 -8.03 -9.58
CA LEU A 295 6.86 -8.21 -9.26
C LEU A 295 6.01 -7.04 -9.78
N ASN A 296 4.68 -7.20 -9.73
CA ASN A 296 3.76 -6.14 -10.13
C ASN A 296 4.14 -4.81 -9.46
N PHE A 297 4.08 -3.72 -10.20
CA PHE A 297 4.45 -2.37 -9.75
C PHE A 297 5.91 -2.22 -9.30
N ARG A 298 6.84 -3.05 -9.86
CA ARG A 298 8.27 -3.05 -9.48
C ARG A 298 8.49 -3.24 -7.99
N LEU A 299 7.71 -4.09 -7.38
CA LEU A 299 7.97 -4.52 -6.01
C LEU A 299 9.08 -5.58 -6.02
N VAL A 300 10.01 -5.46 -5.09
CA VAL A 300 10.94 -6.50 -4.71
C VAL A 300 10.54 -7.04 -3.34
N GLN A 301 10.56 -8.35 -3.21
CA GLN A 301 10.26 -9.00 -1.93
C GLN A 301 11.47 -9.79 -1.43
N PHE A 302 11.73 -9.64 -0.15
CA PHE A 302 12.80 -10.31 0.55
C PHE A 302 12.24 -11.18 1.68
N ILE A 303 12.84 -12.33 1.89
CA ILE A 303 12.73 -13.10 3.14
C ILE A 303 14.09 -12.99 3.82
N LEU A 304 14.09 -12.33 4.95
CA LEU A 304 15.28 -12.06 5.75
C LEU A 304 15.28 -12.95 6.99
N LYS A 305 16.48 -13.20 7.55
CA LYS A 305 16.66 -13.89 8.82
C LYS A 305 17.46 -13.00 9.76
N PHE A 306 16.87 -12.67 10.91
CA PHE A 306 17.51 -11.89 11.97
C PHE A 306 18.51 -12.68 12.80
#